data_8037bb83710c07710b6e05a2d9d5a184
#
_entry.id   8037bb83710c07710b6e05a2d9d5a184
#
_cell.length_a   1.000
_cell.length_b   1.000
_cell.length_c   1.000
_cell.angle_alpha   90.00
_cell.angle_beta   90.00
_cell.angle_gamma   90.00
#
_symmetry.space_group_name_H-M   'P 1'
#
loop_
_entity.id
_entity.type
_entity.pdbx_description
1 polymer ?
#
loop_
_entity_poly.entity_id
_entity_poly.type
_entity_poly.pdbx_seq_one_letter_code
_entity_poly.pdbx_strand_id
1 'polypeptide(L)'
;MPLYFAYGSNMDVEAMRARCPRSTPLGAARLARHRFFIMQGGYASVMADSRRQVCGVLWDLALGDVRALDAYEDVRGGHYRKITQPVLRWQGASARALVYVGASVQSAPPLPGYMESVLAAARPWNFPEAYLRELEAFLPTSMRQRGDAPSWIAPDGSSQQINAVTERPKVRPRFASPLDREPGA
;
A
#
# COMPACT_ATOMS: atom_id res chain seq x y z
N MET A 1 10.72 -20.81 0.32
CA MET A 1 10.20 -19.95 1.39
C MET A 1 8.78 -19.55 1.03
N PRO A 2 7.88 -19.24 1.98
CA PRO A 2 6.53 -18.80 1.62
C PRO A 2 6.58 -17.49 0.85
N LEU A 3 5.67 -17.32 -0.10
CA LEU A 3 5.50 -16.07 -0.82
C LEU A 3 4.45 -15.23 -0.09
N TYR A 4 4.62 -13.91 -0.09
CA TYR A 4 3.67 -12.95 0.47
C TYR A 4 3.29 -11.92 -0.59
N PHE A 5 2.02 -11.62 -0.71
CA PHE A 5 1.51 -10.59 -1.61
C PHE A 5 1.06 -9.37 -0.81
N ALA A 6 1.81 -8.28 -0.95
CA ALA A 6 1.53 -6.99 -0.35
C ALA A 6 0.76 -6.09 -1.33
N TYR A 7 -0.34 -5.50 -0.89
CA TYR A 7 -1.18 -4.61 -1.70
C TYR A 7 -1.47 -3.26 -1.00
N GLY A 8 -0.97 -3.05 0.21
CA GLY A 8 -1.08 -1.82 1.00
C GLY A 8 0.30 -1.24 1.32
N SER A 9 0.48 -0.69 2.51
CA SER A 9 1.73 -0.05 2.95
C SER A 9 2.96 -0.96 2.89
N ASN A 10 2.78 -2.29 2.95
CA ASN A 10 3.87 -3.27 2.81
C ASN A 10 4.43 -3.41 1.38
N MET A 11 3.93 -2.66 0.41
CA MET A 11 4.59 -2.49 -0.89
C MET A 11 5.86 -1.63 -0.77
N ASP A 12 6.01 -0.84 0.30
CA ASP A 12 7.19 -0.03 0.56
C ASP A 12 8.37 -0.91 1.00
N VAL A 13 9.47 -0.83 0.25
CA VAL A 13 10.67 -1.66 0.46
C VAL A 13 11.35 -1.32 1.78
N GLU A 14 11.44 -0.06 2.14
CA GLU A 14 12.08 0.40 3.38
C GLU A 14 11.28 -0.05 4.61
N ALA A 15 9.97 0.11 4.55
CA ALA A 15 9.07 -0.35 5.61
C ALA A 15 9.14 -1.87 5.80
N MET A 16 9.19 -2.64 4.69
CA MET A 16 9.34 -4.09 4.76
C MET A 16 10.72 -4.51 5.27
N ARG A 17 11.80 -3.85 4.87
CA ARG A 17 13.14 -4.13 5.42
C ARG A 17 13.21 -3.92 6.93
N ALA A 18 12.57 -2.88 7.43
CA ALA A 18 12.52 -2.63 8.88
C ALA A 18 11.73 -3.71 9.63
N ARG A 19 10.70 -4.29 9.02
CA ARG A 19 9.76 -5.26 9.61
C ARG A 19 10.21 -6.70 9.41
N CYS A 20 10.70 -7.00 8.22
CA CYS A 20 11.03 -8.32 7.70
C CYS A 20 12.41 -8.30 7.03
N PRO A 21 13.52 -8.12 7.81
CA PRO A 21 14.83 -7.81 7.26
C PRO A 21 15.46 -8.93 6.42
N ARG A 22 14.93 -10.15 6.52
CA ARG A 22 15.41 -11.33 5.76
C ARG A 22 14.57 -11.64 4.53
N SER A 23 13.52 -10.87 4.30
CA SER A 23 12.59 -11.04 3.18
C SER A 23 12.96 -10.12 2.03
N THR A 24 12.77 -10.56 0.80
CA THR A 24 13.18 -9.81 -0.39
C THR A 24 12.02 -9.63 -1.37
N PRO A 25 11.91 -8.46 -2.04
CA PRO A 25 10.89 -8.26 -3.05
C PRO A 25 11.23 -9.06 -4.32
N LEU A 26 10.22 -9.72 -4.90
CA LEU A 26 10.32 -10.44 -6.16
C LEU A 26 9.75 -9.65 -7.34
N GLY A 27 9.05 -8.53 -7.06
CA GLY A 27 8.51 -7.66 -8.09
C GLY A 27 6.99 -7.57 -8.09
N ALA A 28 6.48 -6.86 -9.08
CA ALA A 28 5.06 -6.61 -9.25
C ALA A 28 4.28 -7.90 -9.56
N ALA A 29 3.08 -7.99 -9.00
CA ALA A 29 2.14 -9.09 -9.22
C ALA A 29 0.70 -8.58 -9.10
N ARG A 30 -0.27 -9.44 -9.44
CA ARG A 30 -1.69 -9.13 -9.35
C ARG A 30 -2.47 -10.27 -8.72
N LEU A 31 -3.39 -9.92 -7.85
CA LEU A 31 -4.40 -10.80 -7.29
C LEU A 31 -5.68 -10.66 -8.13
N ALA A 32 -5.92 -11.62 -9.01
CA ALA A 32 -7.11 -11.62 -9.85
C ALA A 32 -8.38 -11.90 -9.05
N ARG A 33 -9.53 -11.46 -9.59
CA ARG A 33 -10.87 -11.71 -9.03
C ARG A 33 -11.05 -11.14 -7.62
N HIS A 34 -10.35 -10.02 -7.34
CA HIS A 34 -10.45 -9.26 -6.10
C HIS A 34 -10.47 -7.77 -6.43
N ARG A 35 -11.10 -7.00 -5.55
CA ARG A 35 -11.02 -5.53 -5.53
C ARG A 35 -10.39 -5.05 -4.25
N PHE A 36 -9.67 -3.95 -4.36
CA PHE A 36 -9.15 -3.18 -3.24
C PHE A 36 -10.28 -2.37 -2.59
N PHE A 37 -10.26 -2.24 -1.28
CA PHE A 37 -11.14 -1.33 -0.55
C PHE A 37 -10.50 -0.94 0.78
N ILE A 38 -11.03 0.14 1.37
CA ILE A 38 -10.68 0.53 2.74
C ILE A 38 -11.74 -0.05 3.66
N MET A 39 -11.32 -0.92 4.58
CA MET A 39 -12.21 -1.54 5.55
C MET A 39 -12.48 -0.63 6.75
N GLN A 40 -13.46 -0.98 7.55
CA GLN A 40 -13.69 -0.38 8.87
C GLN A 40 -12.38 -0.37 9.68
N GLY A 41 -12.03 0.79 10.24
CA GLY A 41 -10.71 1.03 10.85
C GLY A 41 -9.75 1.82 9.95
N GLY A 42 -10.11 2.05 8.67
CA GLY A 42 -9.40 2.96 7.78
C GLY A 42 -8.16 2.38 7.10
N TYR A 43 -7.99 1.06 7.12
CA TYR A 43 -6.89 0.34 6.47
C TYR A 43 -7.34 -0.44 5.24
N ALA A 44 -6.38 -0.73 4.35
CA ALA A 44 -6.63 -1.47 3.11
C ALA A 44 -6.98 -2.94 3.37
N SER A 45 -7.91 -3.44 2.59
CA SER A 45 -8.23 -4.86 2.49
C SER A 45 -8.59 -5.22 1.04
N VAL A 46 -8.79 -6.50 0.79
CA VAL A 46 -9.27 -7.03 -0.49
C VAL A 46 -10.49 -7.90 -0.27
N MET A 47 -11.40 -7.87 -1.24
CA MET A 47 -12.55 -8.77 -1.24
C MET A 47 -12.78 -9.35 -2.63
N ALA A 48 -13.47 -10.49 -2.69
CA ALA A 48 -13.77 -11.16 -3.95
C ALA A 48 -14.59 -10.25 -4.88
N ASP A 49 -14.14 -10.13 -6.13
CA ASP A 49 -14.82 -9.44 -7.22
C ASP A 49 -14.34 -10.05 -8.53
N SER A 50 -15.19 -10.80 -9.22
CA SER A 50 -14.82 -11.56 -10.42
C SER A 50 -14.33 -10.70 -11.59
N ARG A 51 -14.65 -9.40 -11.59
CA ARG A 51 -14.33 -8.46 -12.68
C ARG A 51 -13.11 -7.59 -12.41
N ARG A 52 -12.56 -7.65 -11.20
CA ARG A 52 -11.48 -6.77 -10.74
C ARG A 52 -10.20 -7.55 -10.45
N GLN A 53 -9.14 -6.80 -10.32
CA GLN A 53 -7.84 -7.30 -9.86
C GLN A 53 -7.15 -6.26 -8.99
N VAL A 54 -6.31 -6.72 -8.09
CA VAL A 54 -5.52 -5.86 -7.21
C VAL A 54 -4.05 -6.01 -7.59
N CYS A 55 -3.38 -4.92 -7.92
CA CYS A 55 -1.93 -4.91 -8.11
C CYS A 55 -1.22 -4.81 -6.76
N GLY A 56 -0.06 -5.42 -6.67
CA GLY A 56 0.75 -5.43 -5.46
C GLY A 56 2.13 -5.97 -5.71
N VAL A 57 2.87 -6.21 -4.65
CA VAL A 57 4.25 -6.68 -4.66
C VAL A 57 4.33 -8.07 -4.08
N LEU A 58 4.99 -8.96 -4.80
CA LEU A 58 5.29 -10.31 -4.32
C LEU A 58 6.62 -10.30 -3.59
N TRP A 59 6.65 -10.90 -2.42
CA TRP A 59 7.81 -11.03 -1.56
C TRP A 59 8.19 -12.50 -1.37
N ASP A 60 9.48 -12.80 -1.38
CA ASP A 60 10.01 -14.02 -0.81
C ASP A 60 10.12 -13.79 0.70
N LEU A 61 9.19 -14.36 1.46
CA LEU A 61 9.05 -14.11 2.90
C LEU A 61 9.86 -15.14 3.68
N ALA A 62 10.89 -14.69 4.37
CA ALA A 62 11.67 -15.56 5.25
C ALA A 62 10.78 -16.12 6.38
N LEU A 63 10.90 -17.42 6.67
CA LEU A 63 10.08 -18.07 7.70
C LEU A 63 10.18 -17.37 9.06
N GLY A 64 11.38 -16.89 9.41
CA GLY A 64 11.59 -16.18 10.65
C GLY A 64 10.95 -14.79 10.72
N ASP A 65 10.57 -14.20 9.59
CA ASP A 65 9.92 -12.89 9.54
C ASP A 65 8.40 -12.99 9.59
N VAL A 66 7.83 -14.20 9.40
CA VAL A 66 6.38 -14.42 9.42
C VAL A 66 5.74 -13.93 10.71
N ARG A 67 6.39 -14.17 11.86
CA ARG A 67 5.86 -13.74 13.17
C ARG A 67 5.80 -12.22 13.30
N ALA A 68 6.82 -11.51 12.79
CA ALA A 68 6.86 -10.06 12.82
C ALA A 68 5.76 -9.47 11.93
N LEU A 69 5.53 -10.07 10.77
CA LEU A 69 4.46 -9.67 9.86
C LEU A 69 3.08 -9.97 10.44
N ASP A 70 2.89 -11.15 11.07
CA ASP A 70 1.65 -11.51 11.76
C ASP A 70 1.31 -10.55 12.91
N ALA A 71 2.33 -10.12 13.65
CA ALA A 71 2.16 -9.14 14.72
C ALA A 71 1.78 -7.77 14.16
N TYR A 72 2.44 -7.34 13.09
CA TYR A 72 2.13 -6.07 12.42
C TYR A 72 0.68 -6.02 11.90
N GLU A 73 0.20 -7.13 11.31
CA GLU A 73 -1.15 -7.26 10.76
C GLU A 73 -2.20 -7.60 11.84
N ASP A 74 -1.76 -7.70 13.09
CA ASP A 74 -2.60 -8.05 14.24
C ASP A 74 -3.50 -9.28 13.98
N VAL A 75 -2.87 -10.35 13.51
CA VAL A 75 -3.57 -11.61 13.23
C VAL A 75 -4.15 -12.22 14.50
N ARG A 76 -3.45 -12.08 15.64
CA ARG A 76 -3.92 -12.60 16.95
C ARG A 76 -5.11 -11.81 17.49
N GLY A 77 -5.14 -10.50 17.28
CA GLY A 77 -6.26 -9.64 17.64
C GLY A 77 -7.43 -9.73 16.67
N GLY A 78 -7.25 -10.46 15.55
CA GLY A 78 -8.31 -10.67 14.57
C GLY A 78 -8.54 -9.50 13.61
N HIS A 79 -7.59 -8.56 13.52
CA HIS A 79 -7.68 -7.44 12.57
C HIS A 79 -7.57 -7.93 11.12
N TYR A 80 -6.58 -8.81 10.89
CA TYR A 80 -6.41 -9.50 9.61
C TYR A 80 -6.36 -11.01 9.81
N ARG A 81 -6.75 -11.73 8.77
CA ARG A 81 -6.57 -13.18 8.65
C ARG A 81 -5.66 -13.50 7.48
N LYS A 82 -4.88 -14.54 7.59
CA LYS A 82 -4.05 -15.05 6.48
C LYS A 82 -4.85 -16.01 5.62
N ILE A 83 -4.78 -15.80 4.33
CA ILE A 83 -5.24 -16.77 3.33
C ILE A 83 -4.11 -17.05 2.34
N THR A 84 -4.22 -18.14 1.60
CA THR A 84 -3.30 -18.44 0.50
C THR A 84 -4.06 -18.36 -0.80
N GLN A 85 -3.60 -17.48 -1.72
CA GLN A 85 -4.24 -17.26 -3.00
C GLN A 85 -3.23 -17.39 -4.15
N PRO A 86 -3.69 -17.80 -5.35
CA PRO A 86 -2.87 -17.68 -6.55
C PRO A 86 -2.74 -16.20 -6.92
N VAL A 87 -1.50 -15.76 -7.13
CA VAL A 87 -1.18 -14.42 -7.66
C VAL A 87 -0.47 -14.59 -9.01
N LEU A 88 -0.74 -13.69 -9.93
CA LEU A 88 -0.13 -13.68 -11.27
C LEU A 88 1.05 -12.72 -11.23
N ARG A 89 2.26 -13.21 -11.43
CA ARG A 89 3.46 -12.37 -11.57
C ARG A 89 3.35 -11.54 -12.84
N TRP A 90 3.92 -10.35 -12.83
CA TRP A 90 4.00 -9.51 -14.04
C TRP A 90 4.77 -10.20 -15.15
N GLN A 91 5.84 -10.89 -14.75
CA GLN A 91 6.63 -11.75 -15.62
C GLN A 91 6.67 -13.15 -15.00
N GLY A 92 6.20 -14.14 -15.74
CA GLY A 92 6.25 -15.53 -15.32
C GLY A 92 4.92 -16.13 -14.87
N ALA A 93 5.02 -17.34 -14.31
CA ALA A 93 3.87 -18.14 -13.92
C ALA A 93 3.17 -17.61 -12.65
N SER A 94 1.93 -18.05 -12.44
CA SER A 94 1.24 -17.83 -11.19
C SER A 94 1.95 -18.53 -10.03
N ALA A 95 1.85 -17.95 -8.84
CA ALA A 95 2.40 -18.51 -7.63
C ALA A 95 1.37 -18.42 -6.49
N ARG A 96 1.41 -19.37 -5.56
CA ARG A 96 0.58 -19.29 -4.35
C ARG A 96 1.28 -18.42 -3.33
N ALA A 97 0.60 -17.39 -2.85
CA ALA A 97 1.14 -16.45 -1.88
C ALA A 97 0.21 -16.27 -0.69
N LEU A 98 0.77 -15.98 0.47
CA LEU A 98 0.04 -15.49 1.62
C LEU A 98 -0.52 -14.10 1.29
N VAL A 99 -1.76 -13.85 1.69
CA VAL A 99 -2.44 -12.57 1.57
C VAL A 99 -3.10 -12.30 2.92
N TYR A 100 -2.82 -11.15 3.52
CA TYR A 100 -3.55 -10.71 4.71
C TYR A 100 -4.83 -10.01 4.27
N VAL A 101 -5.96 -10.48 4.76
CA VAL A 101 -7.28 -9.96 4.42
C VAL A 101 -7.94 -9.49 5.70
N GLY A 102 -8.37 -8.26 5.72
CA GLY A 102 -9.02 -7.67 6.87
C GLY A 102 -10.29 -8.40 7.28
N ALA A 103 -10.57 -8.42 8.55
CA ALA A 103 -11.73 -9.12 9.12
C ALA A 103 -13.06 -8.45 8.79
N SER A 104 -13.07 -7.12 8.62
CA SER A 104 -14.27 -6.37 8.27
C SER A 104 -14.47 -6.32 6.76
N VAL A 105 -15.69 -6.57 6.33
CA VAL A 105 -16.14 -6.36 4.93
C VAL A 105 -16.84 -5.00 4.73
N GLN A 106 -17.00 -4.24 5.80
CA GLN A 106 -17.60 -2.91 5.75
C GLN A 106 -16.55 -1.90 5.28
N SER A 107 -16.95 -1.06 4.32
CA SER A 107 -16.09 0.03 3.84
C SER A 107 -16.14 1.22 4.78
N ALA A 108 -15.01 1.92 4.89
CA ALA A 108 -14.87 3.15 5.66
C ALA A 108 -13.92 4.12 4.93
N PRO A 109 -13.90 5.41 5.29
CA PRO A 109 -12.85 6.32 4.84
C PRO A 109 -11.46 5.85 5.32
N PRO A 110 -10.39 6.12 4.55
CA PRO A 110 -9.04 5.84 4.98
C PRO A 110 -8.64 6.73 6.17
N LEU A 111 -7.74 6.23 7.00
CA LEU A 111 -7.09 7.09 7.99
C LEU A 111 -6.33 8.23 7.29
N PRO A 112 -6.24 9.43 7.91
CA PRO A 112 -5.48 10.55 7.36
C PRO A 112 -4.05 10.14 7.00
N GLY A 113 -3.62 10.42 5.77
CA GLY A 113 -2.28 10.11 5.26
C GLY A 113 -2.05 8.65 4.86
N TYR A 114 -2.98 7.72 5.15
CA TYR A 114 -2.78 6.30 4.85
C TYR A 114 -2.72 6.04 3.34
N MET A 115 -3.66 6.58 2.57
CA MET A 115 -3.68 6.36 1.12
C MET A 115 -2.51 7.03 0.40
N GLU A 116 -2.04 8.16 0.91
CA GLU A 116 -0.83 8.81 0.42
C GLU A 116 0.39 7.90 0.56
N SER A 117 0.51 7.18 1.69
CA SER A 117 1.59 6.21 1.88
C SER A 117 1.43 4.98 1.00
N VAL A 118 0.20 4.47 0.81
CA VAL A 118 -0.07 3.35 -0.11
C VAL A 118 0.29 3.74 -1.54
N LEU A 119 -0.08 4.93 -2.00
CA LEU A 119 0.27 5.43 -3.32
C LEU A 119 1.77 5.65 -3.49
N ALA A 120 2.44 6.23 -2.49
CA ALA A 120 3.89 6.38 -2.50
C ALA A 120 4.61 5.03 -2.58
N ALA A 121 4.08 4.02 -1.89
CA ALA A 121 4.61 2.65 -1.96
C ALA A 121 4.32 1.94 -3.29
N ALA A 122 3.21 2.28 -3.97
CA ALA A 122 2.79 1.66 -5.22
C ALA A 122 3.56 2.20 -6.44
N ARG A 123 3.84 3.51 -6.49
CA ARG A 123 4.42 4.19 -7.66
C ARG A 123 5.74 3.58 -8.18
N PRO A 124 6.70 3.15 -7.34
CA PRO A 124 7.96 2.58 -7.83
C PRO A 124 7.80 1.24 -8.59
N TRP A 125 6.63 0.60 -8.52
CA TRP A 125 6.40 -0.73 -9.08
C TRP A 125 5.83 -0.75 -10.49
N ASN A 126 5.71 0.41 -11.15
CA ASN A 126 5.21 0.54 -12.52
C ASN A 126 3.85 -0.15 -12.75
N PHE A 127 2.93 -0.01 -11.79
CA PHE A 127 1.56 -0.49 -11.98
C PHE A 127 0.86 0.28 -13.10
N PRO A 128 -0.16 -0.31 -13.74
CA PRO A 128 -0.95 0.40 -14.75
C PRO A 128 -1.52 1.70 -14.19
N GLU A 129 -1.45 2.76 -14.98
CA GLU A 129 -1.95 4.09 -14.61
C GLU A 129 -3.42 4.07 -14.19
N ALA A 130 -4.22 3.23 -14.89
CA ALA A 130 -5.63 3.04 -14.53
C ALA A 130 -5.81 2.51 -13.10
N TYR A 131 -4.90 1.61 -12.65
CA TYR A 131 -4.94 1.09 -11.28
C TYR A 131 -4.49 2.13 -10.25
N LEU A 132 -3.47 2.93 -10.56
CA LEU A 132 -3.04 4.03 -9.69
C LEU A 132 -4.17 5.05 -9.49
N ARG A 133 -4.90 5.40 -10.57
CA ARG A 133 -6.11 6.25 -10.47
C ARG A 133 -7.22 5.61 -9.62
N GLU A 134 -7.39 4.28 -9.67
CA GLU A 134 -8.32 3.60 -8.77
C GLU A 134 -7.92 3.77 -7.30
N LEU A 135 -6.64 3.71 -6.97
CA LEU A 135 -6.15 3.96 -5.61
C LEU A 135 -6.30 5.45 -5.22
N GLU A 136 -6.04 6.38 -6.15
CA GLU A 136 -6.21 7.82 -5.93
C GLU A 136 -7.67 8.19 -5.64
N ALA A 137 -8.64 7.41 -6.12
CA ALA A 137 -10.04 7.62 -5.82
C ALA A 137 -10.39 7.47 -4.32
N PHE A 138 -9.52 6.87 -3.52
CA PHE A 138 -9.66 6.79 -2.06
C PHE A 138 -9.07 8.01 -1.33
N LEU A 139 -8.32 8.87 -2.01
CA LEU A 139 -7.84 10.12 -1.40
C LEU A 139 -9.02 11.07 -1.10
N PRO A 140 -8.90 11.91 -0.05
CA PRO A 140 -9.86 12.98 0.20
C PRO A 140 -10.02 13.88 -1.03
N THR A 141 -11.23 14.36 -1.31
CA THR A 141 -11.53 15.20 -2.48
C THR A 141 -10.65 16.44 -2.56
N SER A 142 -10.30 17.04 -1.43
CA SER A 142 -9.39 18.20 -1.33
C SER A 142 -7.96 17.92 -1.85
N MET A 143 -7.53 16.67 -1.87
CA MET A 143 -6.20 16.27 -2.36
C MET A 143 -6.23 15.82 -3.82
N ARG A 144 -7.36 15.30 -4.31
CA ARG A 144 -7.52 14.91 -5.72
C ARG A 144 -7.43 16.11 -6.68
N GLN A 145 -7.84 17.30 -6.23
CA GLN A 145 -7.85 18.52 -7.03
C GLN A 145 -6.47 19.21 -7.16
N ARG A 146 -5.47 18.82 -6.36
CA ARG A 146 -4.12 19.41 -6.44
C ARG A 146 -3.22 18.78 -7.52
N GLY A 147 -3.62 17.62 -8.08
CA GLY A 147 -2.87 16.94 -9.15
C GLY A 147 -3.04 17.56 -10.53
N ASP A 148 -4.08 18.39 -10.72
CA ASP A 148 -4.42 19.06 -12.00
C ASP A 148 -4.16 20.57 -11.98
N ALA A 149 -3.36 21.09 -11.05
CA ALA A 149 -3.00 22.51 -11.09
C ALA A 149 -2.02 22.75 -12.25
N PRO A 150 -2.40 23.54 -13.28
CA PRO A 150 -1.47 23.90 -14.35
C PRO A 150 -0.30 24.67 -13.75
N SER A 151 0.90 24.39 -14.29
CA SER A 151 2.12 25.13 -14.00
C SER A 151 1.84 26.63 -14.00
N TRP A 152 2.19 27.29 -12.92
CA TRP A 152 2.11 28.74 -12.78
C TRP A 152 2.94 29.41 -13.90
N ILE A 153 2.28 29.96 -14.89
CA ILE A 153 2.86 30.98 -15.74
C ILE A 153 2.51 32.29 -15.07
N ALA A 154 3.53 32.92 -14.50
CA ALA A 154 3.38 34.28 -13.98
C ALA A 154 3.01 35.24 -15.11
N PRO A 155 2.11 36.21 -14.89
CA PRO A 155 1.64 37.08 -15.97
C PRO A 155 2.67 38.10 -16.44
N ASP A 156 3.89 38.13 -15.94
CA ASP A 156 4.90 39.16 -16.21
C ASP A 156 6.21 38.68 -16.86
N GLY A 157 6.30 37.43 -17.30
CA GLY A 157 7.43 36.97 -18.12
C GLY A 157 8.83 37.04 -17.46
N SER A 158 8.97 37.21 -16.15
CA SER A 158 10.27 37.29 -15.49
C SER A 158 10.68 35.91 -14.90
N SER A 159 11.77 35.37 -15.48
CA SER A 159 12.43 34.17 -14.97
C SER A 159 13.26 34.50 -13.74
N GLN A 160 12.70 34.34 -12.53
CA GLN A 160 13.51 34.30 -11.32
C GLN A 160 13.95 32.87 -11.05
N GLN A 161 15.25 32.61 -11.21
CA GLN A 161 15.90 31.41 -10.71
C GLN A 161 15.82 31.41 -9.18
N ILE A 162 14.87 30.65 -8.64
CA ILE A 162 14.87 30.33 -7.22
C ILE A 162 15.74 29.07 -7.06
N ASN A 163 16.91 29.25 -6.45
CA ASN A 163 17.73 28.14 -5.93
C ASN A 163 16.92 27.41 -4.87
N ALA A 164 16.19 26.39 -5.25
CA ALA A 164 15.55 25.48 -4.33
C ALA A 164 16.61 24.58 -3.69
N VAL A 165 17.03 24.97 -2.48
CA VAL A 165 17.65 24.05 -1.53
C VAL A 165 16.62 23.00 -1.20
N THR A 166 16.75 21.83 -1.82
CA THR A 166 15.88 20.70 -1.60
C THR A 166 16.21 20.06 -0.26
N GLU A 167 15.73 20.62 0.83
CA GLU A 167 15.61 19.85 2.07
C GLU A 167 14.47 18.85 1.91
N ARG A 168 14.83 17.60 1.68
CA ARG A 168 13.90 16.47 1.78
C ARG A 168 13.39 16.41 3.21
N PRO A 169 12.07 16.41 3.47
CA PRO A 169 11.56 16.18 4.81
C PRO A 169 11.99 14.79 5.28
N LYS A 170 12.78 14.73 6.34
CA LYS A 170 13.41 13.52 6.90
C LYS A 170 12.46 12.63 7.71
N VAL A 171 11.15 12.80 7.66
CA VAL A 171 10.23 11.95 8.42
C VAL A 171 9.08 11.54 7.54
N ARG A 172 9.16 10.32 7.00
CA ARG A 172 7.96 9.63 6.50
C ARG A 172 7.07 9.34 7.71
N PRO A 173 5.77 9.64 7.67
CA PRO A 173 4.87 9.27 8.75
C PRO A 173 4.94 7.75 8.92
N ARG A 174 5.39 7.28 10.08
CA ARG A 174 5.21 5.89 10.49
C ARG A 174 3.72 5.74 10.75
N PHE A 175 3.02 5.06 9.85
CA PHE A 175 1.69 4.59 10.21
C PHE A 175 1.87 3.55 11.29
N ALA A 176 1.31 3.87 12.45
CA ALA A 176 1.26 2.97 13.57
C ALA A 176 0.58 1.65 13.15
N SER A 177 1.11 0.54 13.60
CA SER A 177 0.41 -0.75 13.57
C SER A 177 -0.94 -0.59 14.28
N PRO A 178 -1.97 -1.39 13.95
CA PRO A 178 -3.17 -1.48 14.77
C PRO A 178 -2.88 -1.73 16.26
N LEU A 179 -1.71 -2.30 16.59
CA LEU A 179 -1.25 -2.55 17.96
C LEU A 179 -0.63 -1.31 18.65
N ASP A 180 -0.28 -0.26 17.90
CA ASP A 180 0.33 0.96 18.47
C ASP A 180 -0.72 1.92 19.04
N ARG A 181 -1.99 1.53 19.11
CA ARG A 181 -3.05 2.30 19.77
C ARG A 181 -2.99 2.01 21.26
N GLU A 182 -2.73 3.06 22.06
CA GLU A 182 -2.90 3.02 23.52
C GLU A 182 -4.32 2.51 23.85
N PRO A 183 -4.46 1.57 24.80
CA PRO A 183 -5.77 1.15 25.28
C PRO A 183 -6.32 2.26 26.19
N GLY A 184 -7.22 3.09 25.67
CA GLY A 184 -8.05 3.97 26.49
C GLY A 184 -7.77 5.46 26.38
N ALA A 185 -8.55 6.09 25.57
CA ALA A 185 -9.09 7.44 25.76
C ALA A 185 -10.55 7.42 25.36
#